data_73af9722b0c235f4e12407f871c2afd4
#
_entry.id   73af9722b0c235f4e12407f871c2afd4
#
_cell.length_a   1.000
_cell.length_b   1.000
_cell.length_c   1.000
_cell.angle_alpha   90.00
_cell.angle_beta   90.00
_cell.angle_gamma   90.00
#
_symmetry.space_group_name_H-M   'P 1'
#
loop_
_entity.id
_entity.type
_entity.pdbx_description
1 polymer ?
#
loop_
_entity_poly.entity_id
_entity_poly.type
_entity_poly.pdbx_seq_one_letter_code
_entity_poly.pdbx_strand_id
1 'polypeptide(L)'
;MIFPIRQNWSSINDYCLDLSKKYRRRYKTAIKKGYSIDRRELSLNEIRELNNELFRLYKNVSDNAGVNSFILSENHFLSLKQHLKDDFRIFGYFKEDILVGFYSLILNHKSLETYFLGYDQESQRELQMYLNMLYDMTRFAIENKFETVVYARTAMEIKSSIGAKPNTMHIYLKHTNSLIANTVLKLIVKYMNPIREWEERHPFK
;
A
#
# COMPACT_ATOMS: atom_id res chain seq x y z
N MET A 1 -8.83 -3.08 3.52
CA MET A 1 -9.16 -3.22 2.08
C MET A 1 -8.47 -4.48 1.58
N ILE A 2 -9.23 -5.41 1.02
CA ILE A 2 -8.73 -6.68 0.47
C ILE A 2 -9.11 -6.75 -1.01
N PHE A 3 -8.17 -7.10 -1.85
CA PHE A 3 -8.38 -7.24 -3.28
C PHE A 3 -8.24 -8.72 -3.67
N PRO A 4 -9.34 -9.41 -4.01
CA PRO A 4 -9.29 -10.79 -4.47
C PRO A 4 -8.77 -10.84 -5.92
N ILE A 5 -7.76 -11.66 -6.16
CA ILE A 5 -7.27 -11.95 -7.51
C ILE A 5 -8.17 -12.99 -8.14
N ARG A 6 -8.67 -12.72 -9.34
CA ARG A 6 -9.53 -13.67 -10.06
C ARG A 6 -8.69 -14.81 -10.63
N GLN A 7 -9.19 -16.04 -10.52
CA GLN A 7 -8.46 -17.23 -10.97
C GLN A 7 -8.15 -17.26 -12.48
N ASN A 8 -8.95 -16.55 -13.27
CA ASN A 8 -8.75 -16.45 -14.72
C ASN A 8 -7.72 -15.35 -15.13
N TRP A 9 -7.15 -14.63 -14.19
CA TRP A 9 -6.09 -13.65 -14.50
C TRP A 9 -4.72 -14.31 -14.45
N SER A 10 -4.01 -14.27 -15.55
CA SER A 10 -2.62 -14.73 -15.69
C SER A 10 -1.63 -13.55 -15.83
N SER A 11 -2.14 -12.39 -16.17
CA SER A 11 -1.37 -11.19 -16.41
C SER A 11 -2.15 -9.93 -16.03
N ILE A 12 -1.45 -8.80 -15.91
CA ILE A 12 -2.10 -7.50 -15.71
C ILE A 12 -3.03 -7.11 -16.88
N ASN A 13 -2.83 -7.68 -18.06
CA ASN A 13 -3.70 -7.45 -19.19
C ASN A 13 -5.10 -8.05 -18.97
N ASP A 14 -5.20 -9.23 -18.36
CA ASP A 14 -6.48 -9.85 -18.04
C ASP A 14 -7.27 -8.99 -17.04
N TYR A 15 -6.59 -8.47 -16.02
CA TYR A 15 -7.16 -7.49 -15.11
C TYR A 15 -7.66 -6.25 -15.86
N CYS A 16 -6.87 -5.70 -16.80
CA CYS A 16 -7.25 -4.53 -17.58
C CYS A 16 -8.47 -4.79 -18.49
N LEU A 17 -8.62 -5.99 -19.05
CA LEU A 17 -9.76 -6.38 -19.87
C LEU A 17 -11.05 -6.42 -19.07
N ASP A 18 -11.00 -6.80 -17.80
CA ASP A 18 -12.14 -6.83 -16.90
C ASP A 18 -12.56 -5.43 -16.41
N LEU A 19 -11.67 -4.46 -16.44
CA LEU A 19 -12.01 -3.09 -16.07
C LEU A 19 -13.06 -2.48 -17.01
N SER A 20 -13.99 -1.70 -16.47
CA SER A 20 -14.89 -0.87 -17.25
C SER A 20 -14.11 0.20 -18.03
N LYS A 21 -14.72 0.77 -19.08
CA LYS A 21 -14.07 1.75 -19.98
C LYS A 21 -13.41 2.92 -19.24
N LYS A 22 -14.09 3.44 -18.19
CA LYS A 22 -13.62 4.54 -17.34
C LYS A 22 -12.30 4.16 -16.63
N TYR A 23 -12.28 3.01 -15.96
CA TYR A 23 -11.13 2.60 -15.15
C TYR A 23 -9.98 2.07 -16.00
N ARG A 24 -10.26 1.46 -17.14
CA ARG A 24 -9.24 1.11 -18.14
C ARG A 24 -8.54 2.35 -18.71
N ARG A 25 -9.28 3.43 -18.97
CA ARG A 25 -8.69 4.70 -19.38
C ARG A 25 -7.81 5.29 -18.26
N ARG A 26 -8.27 5.21 -17.01
CA ARG A 26 -7.51 5.67 -15.84
C ARG A 26 -6.19 4.90 -15.69
N TYR A 27 -6.24 3.57 -15.81
CA TYR A 27 -5.05 2.71 -15.82
C TYR A 27 -4.05 3.15 -16.89
N LYS A 28 -4.49 3.25 -18.14
CA LYS A 28 -3.63 3.68 -19.25
C LYS A 28 -3.02 5.06 -19.03
N THR A 29 -3.76 5.98 -18.46
CA THR A 29 -3.26 7.33 -18.13
C THR A 29 -2.21 7.28 -17.03
N ALA A 30 -2.40 6.48 -15.98
CA ALA A 30 -1.43 6.32 -14.91
C ALA A 30 -0.11 5.72 -15.42
N ILE A 31 -0.18 4.64 -16.21
CA ILE A 31 0.99 4.02 -16.82
C ILE A 31 1.72 4.99 -17.75
N LYS A 32 0.99 5.75 -18.57
CA LYS A 32 1.59 6.76 -19.46
C LYS A 32 2.32 7.86 -18.66
N LYS A 33 1.74 8.32 -17.55
CA LYS A 33 2.38 9.33 -16.69
C LYS A 33 3.63 8.79 -16.00
N GLY A 34 3.60 7.54 -15.55
CA GLY A 34 4.74 6.90 -14.91
C GLY A 34 5.74 6.26 -15.89
N TYR A 35 5.68 6.57 -17.19
CA TYR A 35 6.55 5.92 -18.20
C TYR A 35 8.03 6.18 -17.99
N SER A 36 8.39 7.38 -17.54
CA SER A 36 9.79 7.77 -17.30
C SER A 36 10.41 7.19 -16.01
N ILE A 37 9.64 6.42 -15.24
CA ILE A 37 10.13 5.82 -14.01
C ILE A 37 10.71 4.44 -14.31
N ASP A 38 11.98 4.23 -13.95
CA ASP A 38 12.54 2.89 -13.81
C ASP A 38 12.05 2.25 -12.52
N ARG A 39 11.54 1.02 -12.63
CA ARG A 39 10.94 0.26 -11.52
C ARG A 39 11.66 -1.06 -11.36
N ARG A 40 12.31 -1.25 -10.23
CA ARG A 40 13.05 -2.47 -9.98
C ARG A 40 13.02 -2.89 -8.52
N GLU A 41 13.13 -4.18 -8.30
CA GLU A 41 13.30 -4.73 -6.95
C GLU A 41 14.69 -4.37 -6.42
N LEU A 42 14.76 -4.01 -5.14
CA LEU A 42 15.99 -3.67 -4.46
C LEU A 42 16.59 -4.91 -3.79
N SER A 43 17.87 -5.16 -4.07
CA SER A 43 18.68 -6.14 -3.36
C SER A 43 18.97 -5.69 -1.91
N LEU A 44 19.43 -6.62 -1.07
CA LEU A 44 19.83 -6.29 0.31
C LEU A 44 20.92 -5.20 0.36
N ASN A 45 21.86 -5.21 -0.58
CA ASN A 45 22.94 -4.21 -0.63
C ASN A 45 22.39 -2.84 -1.01
N GLU A 46 21.51 -2.75 -2.01
CA GLU A 46 20.86 -1.50 -2.39
C GLU A 46 19.97 -0.95 -1.26
N ILE A 47 19.24 -1.81 -0.55
CA ILE A 47 18.46 -1.40 0.63
C ILE A 47 19.38 -0.80 1.70
N ARG A 48 20.58 -1.35 1.89
CA ARG A 48 21.56 -0.82 2.84
C ARG A 48 22.10 0.54 2.40
N GLU A 49 22.46 0.68 1.14
CA GLU A 49 22.98 1.91 0.55
C GLU A 49 21.93 3.03 0.55
N LEU A 50 20.68 2.68 0.23
CA LEU A 50 19.55 3.60 0.11
C LEU A 50 18.75 3.75 1.43
N ASN A 51 19.24 3.22 2.55
CA ASN A 51 18.48 3.16 3.80
C ASN A 51 17.95 4.53 4.25
N ASN A 52 18.78 5.56 4.19
CA ASN A 52 18.40 6.92 4.58
C ASN A 52 17.34 7.50 3.64
N GLU A 53 17.45 7.24 2.33
CA GLU A 53 16.48 7.69 1.34
C GLU A 53 15.13 6.96 1.49
N LEU A 54 15.14 5.65 1.74
CA LEU A 54 13.93 4.88 2.03
C LEU A 54 13.22 5.44 3.28
N PHE A 55 13.97 5.72 4.34
CA PHE A 55 13.41 6.31 5.54
C PHE A 55 12.88 7.73 5.30
N ARG A 56 13.60 8.58 4.56
CA ARG A 56 13.15 9.93 4.19
C ARG A 56 11.83 9.89 3.40
N LEU A 57 11.76 9.02 2.38
CA LEU A 57 10.55 8.87 1.55
C LEU A 57 9.36 8.32 2.37
N TYR A 58 9.60 7.36 3.24
CA TYR A 58 8.59 6.88 4.20
C TYR A 58 8.10 8.02 5.08
N LYS A 59 9.00 8.82 5.65
CA LYS A 59 8.64 9.98 6.48
C LYS A 59 7.77 10.99 5.74
N ASN A 60 8.04 11.27 4.48
CA ASN A 60 7.21 12.16 3.67
C ASN A 60 5.73 11.73 3.65
N VAL A 61 5.46 10.43 3.60
CA VAL A 61 4.09 9.91 3.64
C VAL A 61 3.55 9.88 5.06
N SER A 62 4.38 9.47 6.01
CA SER A 62 4.03 9.34 7.42
C SER A 62 3.65 10.67 8.06
N ASP A 63 4.42 11.72 7.81
CA ASP A 63 4.20 13.06 8.37
C ASP A 63 2.94 13.74 7.78
N ASN A 64 2.54 13.35 6.58
CA ASN A 64 1.30 13.81 5.94
C ASN A 64 0.07 12.95 6.30
N ALA A 65 0.23 11.91 7.11
CA ALA A 65 -0.89 11.10 7.57
C ALA A 65 -1.64 11.81 8.70
N GLY A 66 -2.97 11.86 8.63
CA GLY A 66 -3.80 12.54 9.63
C GLY A 66 -3.74 11.93 11.05
N VAL A 67 -3.31 10.67 11.17
CA VAL A 67 -3.07 9.97 12.45
C VAL A 67 -1.90 9.02 12.26
N ASN A 68 -0.88 9.20 13.06
CA ASN A 68 0.28 8.31 13.12
C ASN A 68 0.49 7.86 14.58
N SER A 69 0.31 6.60 14.86
CA SER A 69 0.46 6.07 16.24
C SER A 69 1.91 5.72 16.59
N PHE A 70 2.77 5.58 15.59
CA PHE A 70 4.22 5.32 15.75
C PHE A 70 4.98 5.68 14.47
N ILE A 71 6.27 5.93 14.62
CA ILE A 71 7.21 6.13 13.51
C ILE A 71 8.15 4.93 13.49
N LEU A 72 8.43 4.39 12.31
CA LEU A 72 9.40 3.32 12.12
C LEU A 72 10.81 3.81 12.48
N SER A 73 11.67 2.90 12.92
CA SER A 73 13.11 3.19 13.06
C SER A 73 13.77 3.33 11.69
N GLU A 74 14.87 4.09 11.62
CA GLU A 74 15.60 4.31 10.38
C GLU A 74 16.01 3.01 9.68
N ASN A 75 16.44 2.01 10.46
CA ASN A 75 16.89 0.72 9.93
C ASN A 75 15.78 -0.32 9.74
N HIS A 76 14.51 0.10 9.82
CA HIS A 76 13.39 -0.83 9.82
C HIS A 76 13.34 -1.71 8.56
N PHE A 77 13.44 -1.11 7.38
CA PHE A 77 13.37 -1.84 6.10
C PHE A 77 14.56 -2.78 5.91
N LEU A 78 15.75 -2.33 6.27
CA LEU A 78 16.96 -3.15 6.22
C LEU A 78 16.86 -4.35 7.17
N SER A 79 16.39 -4.11 8.40
CA SER A 79 16.20 -5.18 9.40
C SER A 79 15.18 -6.21 8.92
N LEU A 80 14.04 -5.76 8.37
CA LEU A 80 13.05 -6.69 7.81
C LEU A 80 13.60 -7.52 6.66
N LYS A 81 14.34 -6.90 5.72
CA LYS A 81 14.95 -7.65 4.61
C LYS A 81 15.96 -8.69 5.08
N GLN A 82 16.74 -8.38 6.11
CA GLN A 82 17.70 -9.33 6.70
C GLN A 82 17.02 -10.54 7.35
N HIS A 83 15.88 -10.32 8.03
CA HIS A 83 15.21 -11.39 8.79
C HIS A 83 14.20 -12.16 7.95
N LEU A 84 13.41 -11.49 7.13
CA LEU A 84 12.38 -12.12 6.29
C LEU A 84 12.92 -12.56 4.92
N LYS A 85 14.12 -12.12 4.54
CA LYS A 85 14.80 -12.53 3.28
C LYS A 85 13.87 -12.35 2.06
N ASP A 86 13.52 -13.48 1.43
CA ASP A 86 12.71 -13.49 0.21
C ASP A 86 11.23 -13.26 0.46
N ASP A 87 10.76 -13.39 1.68
CA ASP A 87 9.38 -13.07 2.05
C ASP A 87 9.13 -11.56 2.21
N PHE A 88 10.19 -10.73 2.20
CA PHE A 88 10.09 -9.28 2.19
C PHE A 88 10.72 -8.69 0.93
N ARG A 89 9.92 -7.97 0.16
CA ARG A 89 10.33 -7.35 -1.11
C ARG A 89 10.17 -5.84 -1.04
N ILE A 90 11.14 -5.11 -1.58
CA ILE A 90 11.06 -3.65 -1.78
C ILE A 90 11.28 -3.35 -3.24
N PHE A 91 10.41 -2.53 -3.81
CA PHE A 91 10.51 -2.05 -5.19
C PHE A 91 10.76 -0.56 -5.19
N GLY A 92 11.89 -0.15 -5.73
CA GLY A 92 12.27 1.24 -5.91
C GLY A 92 11.74 1.82 -7.22
N TYR A 93 11.40 3.10 -7.18
CA TYR A 93 11.00 3.94 -8.32
C TYR A 93 12.06 4.99 -8.53
N PHE A 94 12.72 4.95 -9.67
CA PHE A 94 13.83 5.83 -9.98
C PHE A 94 13.48 6.77 -11.13
N LYS A 95 13.83 8.03 -10.98
CA LYS A 95 13.80 9.04 -12.03
C LYS A 95 15.23 9.56 -12.18
N GLU A 96 15.83 9.36 -13.37
CA GLU A 96 17.22 9.76 -13.62
C GLU A 96 18.20 9.24 -12.53
N ASP A 97 18.08 7.95 -12.21
CA ASP A 97 18.84 7.22 -11.17
C ASP A 97 18.61 7.68 -9.71
N ILE A 98 17.73 8.67 -9.49
CA ILE A 98 17.37 9.12 -8.15
C ILE A 98 16.15 8.35 -7.65
N LEU A 99 16.25 7.78 -6.44
CA LEU A 99 15.10 7.12 -5.79
C LEU A 99 14.06 8.16 -5.38
N VAL A 100 12.92 8.17 -6.08
CA VAL A 100 11.80 9.11 -5.84
C VAL A 100 10.59 8.47 -5.16
N GLY A 101 10.60 7.15 -5.02
CA GLY A 101 9.57 6.42 -4.30
C GLY A 101 9.88 4.94 -4.15
N PHE A 102 9.15 4.28 -3.28
CA PHE A 102 9.23 2.84 -3.10
C PHE A 102 7.93 2.29 -2.52
N TYR A 103 7.72 1.00 -2.69
CA TYR A 103 6.75 0.24 -1.92
C TYR A 103 7.35 -1.06 -1.44
N SER A 104 6.81 -1.61 -0.36
CA SER A 104 7.25 -2.88 0.20
C SER A 104 6.10 -3.87 0.33
N LEU A 105 6.44 -5.14 0.23
CA LEU A 105 5.54 -6.28 0.24
C LEU A 105 6.03 -7.33 1.23
N ILE A 106 5.09 -7.97 1.93
CA ILE A 106 5.33 -9.19 2.68
C ILE A 106 4.57 -10.31 2.00
N LEU A 107 5.29 -11.37 1.64
CA LEU A 107 4.74 -12.54 0.99
C LEU A 107 4.25 -13.51 2.08
N ASN A 108 2.92 -13.65 2.21
CA ASN A 108 2.32 -14.44 3.26
C ASN A 108 1.44 -15.56 2.64
N HIS A 109 2.07 -16.69 2.33
CA HIS A 109 1.43 -17.85 1.69
C HIS A 109 0.65 -17.45 0.42
N LYS A 110 -0.66 -17.39 0.51
CA LYS A 110 -1.59 -17.05 -0.59
C LYS A 110 -1.98 -15.58 -0.62
N SER A 111 -1.57 -14.81 0.39
CA SER A 111 -1.88 -13.39 0.53
C SER A 111 -0.63 -12.55 0.32
N LEU A 112 -0.74 -11.49 -0.46
CA LEU A 112 0.26 -10.47 -0.59
C LEU A 112 -0.10 -9.30 0.32
N GLU A 113 0.70 -9.08 1.36
CA GLU A 113 0.51 -7.95 2.28
C GLU A 113 1.25 -6.73 1.72
N THR A 114 0.53 -5.66 1.39
CA THR A 114 1.19 -4.38 1.11
C THR A 114 1.58 -3.76 2.44
N TYR A 115 2.86 -3.44 2.56
CA TYR A 115 3.39 -2.96 3.83
C TYR A 115 3.53 -1.43 3.80
N PHE A 116 4.70 -0.87 4.05
CA PHE A 116 4.90 0.57 3.95
C PHE A 116 5.35 0.98 2.55
N LEU A 117 5.08 2.21 2.22
CA LEU A 117 5.54 2.87 1.00
C LEU A 117 5.98 4.31 1.32
N GLY A 118 6.76 4.87 0.43
CA GLY A 118 7.20 6.25 0.52
C GLY A 118 7.34 6.85 -0.87
N TYR A 119 7.18 8.15 -0.97
CA TYR A 119 7.38 8.87 -2.23
C TYR A 119 7.66 10.35 -2.00
N ASP A 120 8.26 10.94 -3.00
CA ASP A 120 8.40 12.38 -3.11
C ASP A 120 7.11 13.03 -3.59
N GLN A 121 6.67 14.12 -2.94
CA GLN A 121 5.36 14.73 -3.17
C GLN A 121 5.20 15.32 -4.58
N GLU A 122 6.25 15.91 -5.14
CA GLU A 122 6.24 16.45 -6.50
C GLU A 122 6.08 15.32 -7.52
N SER A 123 6.96 14.32 -7.42
CA SER A 123 6.94 13.15 -8.29
C SER A 123 5.63 12.39 -8.20
N GLN A 124 5.02 12.31 -7.00
CA GLN A 124 3.70 11.70 -6.80
C GLN A 124 2.61 12.38 -7.64
N ARG A 125 2.56 13.71 -7.64
CA ARG A 125 1.53 14.47 -8.37
C ARG A 125 1.71 14.37 -9.88
N GLU A 126 2.94 14.55 -10.36
CA GLU A 126 3.28 14.50 -11.77
C GLU A 126 3.01 13.12 -12.37
N LEU A 127 3.52 12.09 -11.72
CA LEU A 127 3.65 10.73 -12.25
C LEU A 127 2.55 9.78 -11.76
N GLN A 128 1.62 10.25 -10.93
CA GLN A 128 0.60 9.43 -10.27
C GLN A 128 1.20 8.19 -9.58
N MET A 129 2.31 8.40 -8.85
CA MET A 129 3.11 7.30 -8.30
C MET A 129 2.31 6.36 -7.42
N TYR A 130 1.50 6.88 -6.49
CA TYR A 130 0.71 6.03 -5.61
C TYR A 130 -0.23 5.10 -6.38
N LEU A 131 -0.88 5.59 -7.43
CA LEU A 131 -1.76 4.78 -8.27
C LEU A 131 -0.96 3.75 -9.09
N ASN A 132 0.21 4.13 -9.60
CA ASN A 132 1.12 3.21 -10.27
C ASN A 132 1.60 2.11 -9.33
N MET A 133 1.98 2.45 -8.09
CA MET A 133 2.36 1.46 -7.07
C MET A 133 1.24 0.45 -6.80
N LEU A 134 -0.01 0.90 -6.68
CA LEU A 134 -1.15 0.00 -6.48
C LEU A 134 -1.32 -0.97 -7.67
N TYR A 135 -1.14 -0.50 -8.91
CA TYR A 135 -1.19 -1.37 -10.09
C TYR A 135 0.00 -2.33 -10.16
N ASP A 136 1.19 -1.89 -9.77
CA ASP A 136 2.37 -2.75 -9.77
C ASP A 136 2.27 -3.84 -8.68
N MET A 137 1.74 -3.52 -7.50
CA MET A 137 1.39 -4.51 -6.46
C MET A 137 0.35 -5.52 -6.97
N THR A 138 -0.68 -5.04 -7.69
CA THR A 138 -1.68 -5.91 -8.34
C THR A 138 -1.03 -6.83 -9.37
N ARG A 139 -0.17 -6.28 -10.24
CA ARG A 139 0.58 -7.04 -11.25
C ARG A 139 1.42 -8.12 -10.59
N PHE A 140 2.21 -7.76 -9.58
CA PHE A 140 3.04 -8.70 -8.83
C PHE A 140 2.22 -9.84 -8.25
N ALA A 141 1.05 -9.55 -7.66
CA ALA A 141 0.17 -10.56 -7.10
C ALA A 141 -0.37 -11.53 -8.17
N ILE A 142 -0.78 -11.03 -9.33
CA ILE A 142 -1.28 -11.86 -10.43
C ILE A 142 -0.17 -12.77 -10.96
N GLU A 143 0.99 -12.20 -11.30
CA GLU A 143 2.12 -12.91 -11.90
C GLU A 143 2.72 -13.96 -10.95
N ASN A 144 2.67 -13.73 -9.65
CA ASN A 144 3.13 -14.68 -8.62
C ASN A 144 1.99 -15.54 -8.03
N LYS A 145 0.79 -15.53 -8.62
CA LYS A 145 -0.34 -16.39 -8.28
C LYS A 145 -0.83 -16.28 -6.84
N PHE A 146 -0.77 -15.09 -6.27
CA PHE A 146 -1.44 -14.82 -5.00
C PHE A 146 -2.96 -14.83 -5.17
N GLU A 147 -3.69 -15.27 -4.15
CA GLU A 147 -5.15 -15.26 -4.16
C GLU A 147 -5.72 -13.90 -3.76
N THR A 148 -5.00 -13.15 -2.92
CA THR A 148 -5.45 -11.86 -2.39
C THR A 148 -4.31 -10.86 -2.23
N VAL A 149 -4.64 -9.56 -2.35
CA VAL A 149 -3.76 -8.46 -1.92
C VAL A 149 -4.42 -7.73 -0.77
N VAL A 150 -3.70 -7.58 0.34
CA VAL A 150 -4.15 -6.82 1.51
C VAL A 150 -3.58 -5.41 1.44
N TYR A 151 -4.42 -4.43 1.10
CA TYR A 151 -4.03 -3.02 0.92
C TYR A 151 -4.14 -2.17 2.18
N ALA A 152 -4.19 -2.77 3.36
CA ALA A 152 -4.38 -2.09 4.62
C ALA A 152 -5.64 -1.18 4.67
N ARG A 153 -5.70 -0.18 5.57
CA ARG A 153 -6.95 0.50 5.95
C ARG A 153 -7.14 1.93 5.45
N THR A 154 -6.09 2.61 5.02
CA THR A 154 -6.18 4.01 4.59
C THR A 154 -6.45 4.15 3.09
N ALA A 155 -6.79 5.37 2.62
CA ALA A 155 -7.01 5.68 1.21
C ALA A 155 -8.02 4.74 0.52
N MET A 156 -9.19 4.56 1.12
CA MET A 156 -10.17 3.55 0.73
C MET A 156 -10.71 3.78 -0.69
N GLU A 157 -11.01 5.03 -1.08
CA GLU A 157 -11.56 5.33 -2.40
C GLU A 157 -10.63 4.97 -3.56
N ILE A 158 -9.33 5.29 -3.44
CA ILE A 158 -8.37 4.97 -4.50
C ILE A 158 -8.14 3.46 -4.59
N LYS A 159 -8.12 2.76 -3.45
CA LYS A 159 -7.99 1.31 -3.40
C LYS A 159 -9.23 0.59 -3.93
N SER A 160 -10.44 1.08 -3.63
CA SER A 160 -11.65 0.53 -4.23
C SER A 160 -11.69 0.76 -5.74
N SER A 161 -11.10 1.86 -6.23
CA SER A 161 -11.02 2.14 -7.67
C SER A 161 -10.14 1.21 -8.48
N ILE A 162 -9.33 0.40 -7.83
CA ILE A 162 -8.58 -0.71 -8.45
C ILE A 162 -9.21 -2.08 -8.17
N GLY A 163 -10.28 -2.13 -7.38
CA GLY A 163 -11.07 -3.32 -7.12
C GLY A 163 -10.96 -3.89 -5.70
N ALA A 164 -10.22 -3.23 -4.80
CA ALA A 164 -10.17 -3.66 -3.41
C ALA A 164 -11.49 -3.38 -2.69
N LYS A 165 -11.94 -4.34 -1.89
CA LYS A 165 -13.19 -4.27 -1.12
C LYS A 165 -12.92 -4.02 0.36
N PRO A 166 -13.82 -3.32 1.07
CA PRO A 166 -13.71 -3.16 2.51
C PRO A 166 -13.89 -4.51 3.20
N ASN A 167 -13.13 -4.72 4.27
CA ASN A 167 -13.31 -5.83 5.19
C ASN A 167 -13.43 -5.26 6.60
N THR A 168 -14.55 -5.54 7.27
CA THR A 168 -14.81 -5.05 8.61
C THR A 168 -13.90 -5.77 9.59
N MET A 169 -13.22 -5.01 10.42
CA MET A 169 -12.35 -5.51 11.49
C MET A 169 -12.79 -4.89 12.81
N HIS A 170 -12.63 -5.65 13.90
CA HIS A 170 -12.98 -5.22 15.24
C HIS A 170 -11.71 -5.10 16.10
N ILE A 171 -11.62 -4.01 16.85
CA ILE A 171 -10.57 -3.81 17.85
C ILE A 171 -11.20 -3.91 19.23
N TYR A 172 -10.65 -4.78 20.08
CA TYR A 172 -11.08 -4.95 21.45
C TYR A 172 -10.09 -4.24 22.39
N LEU A 173 -10.59 -3.29 23.15
CA LEU A 173 -9.78 -2.52 24.10
C LEU A 173 -10.28 -2.77 25.53
N LYS A 174 -9.35 -3.02 26.46
CA LYS A 174 -9.62 -3.19 27.88
C LYS A 174 -8.52 -2.55 28.71
N HIS A 175 -8.90 -1.70 29.66
CA HIS A 175 -7.97 -1.24 30.67
C HIS A 175 -7.89 -2.28 31.79
N THR A 176 -6.70 -2.78 32.11
CA THR A 176 -6.51 -3.94 32.99
C THR A 176 -6.62 -3.59 34.47
N ASN A 177 -6.30 -2.35 34.89
CA ASN A 177 -6.12 -1.98 36.28
C ASN A 177 -7.25 -1.11 36.86
N SER A 178 -8.30 -0.78 36.12
CA SER A 178 -9.36 0.11 36.60
C SER A 178 -10.69 -0.11 35.89
N LEU A 179 -11.75 -0.37 36.66
CA LEU A 179 -13.12 -0.42 36.18
C LEU A 179 -13.63 0.95 35.72
N ILE A 180 -13.23 2.01 36.42
CA ILE A 180 -13.60 3.40 36.09
C ILE A 180 -12.99 3.76 34.71
N ALA A 181 -11.69 3.48 34.51
CA ALA A 181 -11.02 3.72 33.23
C ALA A 181 -11.67 2.95 32.09
N ASN A 182 -12.14 1.71 32.31
CA ASN A 182 -12.88 0.96 31.29
C ASN A 182 -14.22 1.62 30.94
N THR A 183 -14.92 2.19 31.89
CA THR A 183 -16.18 2.90 31.62
C THR A 183 -15.92 4.17 30.84
N VAL A 184 -14.91 4.95 31.20
CA VAL A 184 -14.49 6.15 30.47
C VAL A 184 -14.03 5.80 29.08
N LEU A 185 -13.25 4.72 28.91
CA LEU A 185 -12.79 4.24 27.58
C LEU A 185 -13.96 3.89 26.68
N LYS A 186 -15.01 3.24 27.18
CA LYS A 186 -16.22 2.94 26.42
C LYS A 186 -16.92 4.21 25.91
N LEU A 187 -17.00 5.24 26.77
CA LEU A 187 -17.60 6.53 26.39
C LEU A 187 -16.74 7.24 25.34
N ILE A 188 -15.42 7.26 25.49
CA ILE A 188 -14.49 7.84 24.52
C ILE A 188 -14.67 7.15 23.16
N VAL A 189 -14.59 5.82 23.11
CA VAL A 189 -14.74 5.07 21.86
C VAL A 189 -16.10 5.32 21.21
N LYS A 190 -17.17 5.39 21.99
CA LYS A 190 -18.52 5.63 21.48
C LYS A 190 -18.68 7.02 20.84
N TYR A 191 -18.12 8.06 21.46
CA TYR A 191 -18.35 9.46 21.05
C TYR A 191 -17.21 10.05 20.19
N MET A 192 -16.01 9.48 20.23
CA MET A 192 -14.84 9.99 19.51
C MET A 192 -14.45 9.12 18.30
N ASN A 193 -15.28 8.17 17.89
CA ASN A 193 -15.04 7.37 16.69
C ASN A 193 -15.74 8.04 15.48
N PRO A 194 -15.06 8.89 14.73
CA PRO A 194 -15.68 9.56 13.58
C PRO A 194 -15.94 8.52 12.48
N ILE A 195 -17.18 8.44 12.04
CA ILE A 195 -17.54 7.70 10.84
C ILE A 195 -16.95 8.47 9.66
N ARG A 196 -15.98 7.91 8.97
CA ARG A 196 -15.47 8.49 7.71
C ARG A 196 -16.40 8.06 6.60
N GLU A 197 -17.13 9.00 6.05
CA GLU A 197 -17.84 8.81 4.79
C GLU A 197 -16.81 8.69 3.66
N TRP A 198 -16.98 7.69 2.81
CA TRP A 198 -16.16 7.46 1.63
C TRP A 198 -17.00 6.78 0.57
N GLU A 199 -16.68 7.02 -0.70
CA GLU A 199 -17.41 6.47 -1.82
C GLU A 199 -16.69 5.22 -2.36
N GLU A 200 -17.36 4.07 -2.24
CA GLU A 200 -16.86 2.83 -2.83
C GLU A 200 -16.93 2.91 -4.35
N ARG A 201 -15.83 2.59 -5.00
CA ARG A 201 -15.71 2.56 -6.45
C ARG A 201 -15.83 1.12 -6.95
N HIS A 202 -16.54 0.94 -8.08
CA HIS A 202 -16.74 -0.36 -8.71
C HIS A 202 -16.06 -0.36 -10.09
N PRO A 203 -14.78 -0.82 -10.16
CA PRO A 203 -14.00 -0.66 -11.39
C PRO A 203 -14.34 -1.69 -12.47
N PHE A 204 -14.89 -2.83 -12.11
CA PHE A 204 -15.15 -3.93 -13.04
C PHE A 204 -16.50 -3.80 -13.78
N LYS A 205 -16.61 -4.57 -14.87
CA LYS A 205 -17.86 -4.72 -15.63
C LYS A 205 -18.84 -5.60 -14.85
#